data_650bc1271d9b80b3dd062ec50a8de9f7
#
_entry.id   650bc1271d9b80b3dd062ec50a8de9f7
#
_cell.length_a   1.000
_cell.length_b   1.000
_cell.length_c   1.000
_cell.angle_alpha   90.00
_cell.angle_beta   90.00
_cell.angle_gamma   90.00
#
_symmetry.space_group_name_H-M   'P 1'
#
loop_
_entity.id
_entity.type
_entity.pdbx_description
1 polymer ?
#
loop_
_entity_poly.entity_id
_entity_poly.type
_entity_poly.pdbx_seq_one_letter_code
_entity_poly.pdbx_strand_id
1 'polypeptide(L)'
;MNADVENHEASIHYYDGDYPSQEHSIFPENFDEITKFQGLAHDVQRYKEIASETGGPILEICCGSGRVAIPLAITGHDVTGVDISAEMLKQFDKNLTRQQRDLLKRVTLVEQDATRLALERTDFKVAFIAFNSLLCIPDFGAQLQTLISARKHLADDGVLVLDIVNPLRLKIDGDPIPKPFYTRKNPHTGNTYTRFATMDAFDENHRQRLHGWYDEVEAGGQVKRQHYSMHWRPIFRFEIELMLNQAGFQIKKLEGGHLKEPYTAQSPRMFIQAVKFNHQTEIGKRA
;
A
#
# COMPACT_ATOMS: atom_id res chain seq x y z
N MET A 1 -18.98 -23.42 7.55
CA MET A 1 -18.49 -22.06 7.47
C MET A 1 -17.84 -21.93 6.10
N ASN A 2 -18.31 -21.01 5.25
CA ASN A 2 -17.71 -20.80 3.94
C ASN A 2 -16.26 -20.33 4.15
N ALA A 3 -15.30 -21.17 3.77
CA ALA A 3 -13.88 -20.94 3.98
C ALA A 3 -13.29 -19.78 3.16
N ASP A 4 -14.09 -19.17 2.27
CA ASP A 4 -13.62 -18.18 1.29
C ASP A 4 -14.03 -16.74 1.59
N VAL A 5 -14.67 -16.45 2.73
CA VAL A 5 -15.02 -15.07 3.09
C VAL A 5 -13.81 -14.43 3.78
N GLU A 6 -13.25 -13.40 3.14
CA GLU A 6 -12.23 -12.58 3.76
C GLU A 6 -12.82 -11.81 4.96
N ASN A 7 -12.06 -11.75 6.04
CA ASN A 7 -12.42 -10.98 7.22
C ASN A 7 -11.34 -9.94 7.50
N HIS A 8 -11.63 -8.70 7.16
CA HIS A 8 -10.72 -7.58 7.31
C HIS A 8 -10.98 -6.74 8.57
N GLU A 9 -12.07 -6.95 9.29
CA GLU A 9 -12.46 -6.07 10.42
C GLU A 9 -11.34 -5.92 11.46
N ALA A 10 -10.74 -7.03 11.89
CA ALA A 10 -9.65 -6.99 12.85
C ALA A 10 -8.41 -6.27 12.28
N SER A 11 -8.03 -6.53 11.02
CA SER A 11 -6.88 -5.86 10.41
C SER A 11 -7.11 -4.36 10.25
N ILE A 12 -8.33 -3.90 9.97
CA ILE A 12 -8.68 -2.47 9.95
C ILE A 12 -8.54 -1.86 11.35
N HIS A 13 -9.06 -2.54 12.38
CA HIS A 13 -9.02 -2.05 13.77
C HIS A 13 -7.58 -1.85 14.28
N TYR A 14 -6.65 -2.74 13.92
CA TYR A 14 -5.26 -2.68 14.36
C TYR A 14 -4.32 -1.99 13.36
N TYR A 15 -4.84 -1.50 12.22
CA TYR A 15 -4.03 -1.03 11.09
C TYR A 15 -3.02 0.05 11.46
N ASP A 16 -3.43 1.09 12.18
CA ASP A 16 -2.55 2.19 12.57
C ASP A 16 -1.48 1.76 13.59
N GLY A 17 -1.75 0.72 14.38
CA GLY A 17 -0.77 0.10 15.26
C GLY A 17 0.20 -0.80 14.50
N ASP A 18 -0.30 -1.51 13.47
CA ASP A 18 0.49 -2.37 12.61
C ASP A 18 1.40 -1.58 11.66
N TYR A 19 0.88 -0.48 11.13
CA TYR A 19 1.53 0.35 10.10
C TYR A 19 1.52 1.83 10.49
N PRO A 20 2.23 2.22 11.55
CA PRO A 20 2.21 3.60 12.03
C PRO A 20 2.84 4.57 11.03
N SER A 21 2.43 5.83 11.13
CA SER A 21 3.08 6.96 10.48
C SER A 21 3.59 7.93 11.55
N GLN A 22 4.72 8.56 11.28
CA GLN A 22 5.34 9.52 12.20
C GLN A 22 4.39 10.68 12.51
N GLU A 23 3.58 11.10 11.54
CA GLU A 23 2.69 12.24 11.64
C GLU A 23 1.43 11.96 12.47
N HIS A 24 0.99 10.72 12.57
CA HIS A 24 -0.23 10.37 13.34
C HIS A 24 -0.04 9.20 14.32
N SER A 25 1.19 8.74 14.52
CA SER A 25 1.49 7.77 15.58
C SER A 25 1.34 8.42 16.95
N ILE A 26 0.63 7.75 17.84
CA ILE A 26 0.53 8.17 19.25
C ILE A 26 1.66 7.61 20.13
N PHE A 27 2.55 6.80 19.55
CA PHE A 27 3.71 6.19 20.20
C PHE A 27 4.99 6.47 19.41
N PRO A 28 5.36 7.74 19.21
CA PRO A 28 6.47 8.13 18.34
C PRO A 28 7.84 7.61 18.80
N GLU A 29 8.00 7.35 20.09
CA GLU A 29 9.24 6.82 20.65
C GLU A 29 9.62 5.42 20.15
N ASN A 30 8.64 4.64 19.69
CA ASN A 30 8.87 3.29 19.16
C ASN A 30 8.78 3.23 17.62
N PHE A 31 8.62 4.39 16.98
CA PHE A 31 8.36 4.46 15.53
C PHE A 31 9.48 3.81 14.71
N ASP A 32 10.73 4.13 15.00
CA ASP A 32 11.88 3.64 14.23
C ASP A 32 12.04 2.13 14.33
N GLU A 33 11.82 1.54 15.52
CA GLU A 33 11.90 0.09 15.70
C GLU A 33 10.80 -0.62 14.93
N ILE A 34 9.56 -0.13 15.04
CA ILE A 34 8.38 -0.69 14.38
C ILE A 34 8.56 -0.65 12.86
N THR A 35 8.91 0.50 12.32
CA THR A 35 9.01 0.71 10.87
C THR A 35 10.21 -0.01 10.27
N LYS A 36 11.33 -0.09 10.99
CA LYS A 36 12.51 -0.84 10.57
C LYS A 36 12.23 -2.33 10.42
N PHE A 37 11.53 -2.91 11.38
CA PHE A 37 11.14 -4.32 11.32
C PHE A 37 10.29 -4.66 10.08
N GLN A 38 9.42 -3.74 9.67
CA GLN A 38 8.54 -3.94 8.51
C GLN A 38 9.14 -3.45 7.18
N GLY A 39 10.36 -2.88 7.20
CA GLY A 39 10.95 -2.27 6.02
C GLY A 39 10.28 -0.96 5.59
N LEU A 40 9.60 -0.27 6.53
CA LEU A 40 8.88 0.98 6.29
C LEU A 40 9.63 2.24 6.76
N ALA A 41 10.85 2.09 7.30
CA ALA A 41 11.58 3.21 7.91
C ALA A 41 11.78 4.41 6.98
N HIS A 42 11.79 4.18 5.67
CA HIS A 42 12.13 5.20 4.67
C HIS A 42 11.07 5.38 3.58
N ASP A 43 9.94 4.67 3.64
CA ASP A 43 8.98 4.66 2.55
C ASP A 43 8.26 6.01 2.39
N VAL A 44 7.72 6.57 3.47
CA VAL A 44 7.04 7.87 3.44
C VAL A 44 7.99 8.97 2.98
N GLN A 45 9.25 8.94 3.44
CA GLN A 45 10.26 9.90 2.99
C GLN A 45 10.52 9.76 1.49
N ARG A 46 10.58 8.52 0.97
CA ARG A 46 10.76 8.27 -0.46
C ARG A 46 9.58 8.79 -1.30
N TYR A 47 8.35 8.63 -0.82
CA TYR A 47 7.18 9.20 -1.49
C TYR A 47 7.19 10.72 -1.48
N LYS A 48 7.59 11.37 -0.37
CA LYS A 48 7.76 12.83 -0.29
C LYS A 48 8.81 13.33 -1.29
N GLU A 49 9.93 12.64 -1.46
CA GLU A 49 10.96 12.99 -2.44
C GLU A 49 10.41 12.95 -3.87
N ILE A 50 9.71 11.86 -4.25
CA ILE A 50 9.11 11.73 -5.57
C ILE A 50 8.07 12.82 -5.81
N ALA A 51 7.20 13.07 -4.83
CA ALA A 51 6.21 14.13 -4.90
C ALA A 51 6.84 15.52 -5.07
N SER A 52 7.93 15.78 -4.37
CA SER A 52 8.68 17.04 -4.51
C SER A 52 9.36 17.20 -5.88
N GLU A 53 9.93 16.10 -6.43
CA GLU A 53 10.56 16.07 -7.75
C GLU A 53 9.55 16.21 -8.91
N THR A 54 8.35 15.63 -8.75
CA THR A 54 7.36 15.53 -9.83
C THR A 54 6.29 16.63 -9.74
N GLY A 55 6.00 17.10 -8.54
CA GLY A 55 4.91 18.02 -8.25
C GLY A 55 3.58 17.32 -8.01
N GLY A 56 2.53 18.12 -7.83
CA GLY A 56 1.15 17.67 -7.65
C GLY A 56 0.26 18.10 -8.83
N PRO A 57 -1.01 17.68 -8.82
CA PRO A 57 -1.74 16.93 -7.77
C PRO A 57 -1.35 15.45 -7.70
N ILE A 58 -1.60 14.84 -6.54
CA ILE A 58 -1.23 13.46 -6.22
C ILE A 58 -2.49 12.60 -6.07
N LEU A 59 -2.44 11.37 -6.58
CA LEU A 59 -3.44 10.33 -6.38
C LEU A 59 -2.81 9.18 -5.56
N GLU A 60 -3.40 8.84 -4.42
CA GLU A 60 -3.08 7.61 -3.71
C GLU A 60 -4.23 6.62 -3.88
N ILE A 61 -3.97 5.51 -4.55
CA ILE A 61 -4.91 4.41 -4.78
C ILE A 61 -4.72 3.37 -3.68
N CYS A 62 -5.81 2.93 -3.04
CA CYS A 62 -5.83 2.12 -1.83
C CYS A 62 -5.14 2.86 -0.67
N CYS A 63 -5.59 4.07 -0.37
CA CYS A 63 -4.95 4.98 0.58
C CYS A 63 -5.10 4.56 2.06
N GLY A 64 -5.99 3.61 2.36
CA GLY A 64 -6.23 3.12 3.71
C GLY A 64 -6.56 4.23 4.71
N SER A 65 -5.87 4.22 5.85
CA SER A 65 -6.05 5.22 6.93
C SER A 65 -5.25 6.53 6.73
N GLY A 66 -4.63 6.72 5.55
CA GLY A 66 -3.91 7.95 5.20
C GLY A 66 -2.44 7.98 5.60
N ARG A 67 -1.83 6.84 5.84
CA ARG A 67 -0.43 6.72 6.28
C ARG A 67 0.56 7.43 5.36
N VAL A 68 0.31 7.46 4.04
CA VAL A 68 1.14 8.14 3.05
C VAL A 68 0.52 9.47 2.62
N ALA A 69 -0.79 9.54 2.36
CA ALA A 69 -1.48 10.74 1.89
C ALA A 69 -1.37 11.92 2.87
N ILE A 70 -1.54 11.68 4.19
CA ILE A 70 -1.45 12.75 5.20
C ILE A 70 -0.06 13.40 5.19
N PRO A 71 1.05 12.64 5.29
CA PRO A 71 2.40 13.20 5.15
C PRO A 71 2.64 14.00 3.86
N LEU A 72 2.08 13.57 2.73
CA LEU A 72 2.18 14.29 1.46
C LEU A 72 1.38 15.60 1.48
N ALA A 73 0.20 15.61 2.08
CA ALA A 73 -0.58 16.83 2.27
C ALA A 73 0.13 17.83 3.20
N ILE A 74 0.81 17.34 4.26
CA ILE A 74 1.62 18.17 5.17
C ILE A 74 2.74 18.88 4.41
N THR A 75 3.34 18.26 3.40
CA THR A 75 4.36 18.91 2.56
C THR A 75 3.79 19.87 1.52
N GLY A 76 2.48 20.12 1.53
CA GLY A 76 1.84 21.16 0.73
C GLY A 76 1.20 20.67 -0.58
N HIS A 77 1.17 19.36 -0.84
CA HIS A 77 0.54 18.81 -2.03
C HIS A 77 -0.98 18.64 -1.87
N ASP A 78 -1.72 18.81 -2.97
CA ASP A 78 -3.12 18.41 -3.05
C ASP A 78 -3.18 16.91 -3.33
N VAL A 79 -3.83 16.14 -2.45
CA VAL A 79 -3.88 14.69 -2.48
C VAL A 79 -5.32 14.20 -2.61
N THR A 80 -5.57 13.33 -3.57
CA THR A 80 -6.80 12.54 -3.65
C THR A 80 -6.49 11.13 -3.18
N GLY A 81 -7.10 10.70 -2.08
CA GLY A 81 -7.02 9.34 -1.56
C GLY A 81 -8.26 8.54 -1.97
N VAL A 82 -8.05 7.39 -2.58
CA VAL A 82 -9.11 6.46 -2.96
C VAL A 82 -8.95 5.15 -2.21
N ASP A 83 -10.03 4.66 -1.64
CA ASP A 83 -10.10 3.32 -1.04
C ASP A 83 -11.50 2.74 -1.25
N ILE A 84 -11.60 1.40 -1.28
CA ILE A 84 -12.88 0.70 -1.37
C ILE A 84 -13.54 0.54 0.01
N SER A 85 -12.75 0.63 1.08
CA SER A 85 -13.22 0.44 2.46
C SER A 85 -13.68 1.75 3.07
N ALA A 86 -14.98 1.88 3.27
CA ALA A 86 -15.58 3.00 4.00
C ALA A 86 -15.00 3.14 5.43
N GLU A 87 -14.68 2.02 6.08
CA GLU A 87 -14.09 1.99 7.42
C GLU A 87 -12.68 2.57 7.43
N MET A 88 -11.85 2.22 6.43
CA MET A 88 -10.52 2.81 6.26
C MET A 88 -10.60 4.31 6.01
N LEU A 89 -11.52 4.76 5.16
CA LEU A 89 -11.72 6.19 4.90
C LEU A 89 -12.22 6.95 6.14
N LYS A 90 -13.08 6.34 6.96
CA LYS A 90 -13.46 6.91 8.27
C LYS A 90 -12.27 7.03 9.21
N GLN A 91 -11.37 6.05 9.20
CA GLN A 91 -10.15 6.10 9.99
C GLN A 91 -9.20 7.18 9.45
N PHE A 92 -9.07 7.31 8.14
CA PHE A 92 -8.33 8.38 7.49
C PHE A 92 -8.85 9.75 7.93
N ASP A 93 -10.16 9.99 7.85
CA ASP A 93 -10.78 11.25 8.25
C ASP A 93 -10.48 11.59 9.71
N LYS A 94 -10.54 10.60 10.62
CA LYS A 94 -10.13 10.78 12.02
C LYS A 94 -8.66 11.14 12.17
N ASN A 95 -7.78 10.51 11.41
CA ASN A 95 -6.35 10.79 11.44
C ASN A 95 -6.05 12.17 10.88
N LEU A 96 -6.74 12.57 9.80
CA LEU A 96 -6.61 13.88 9.18
C LEU A 96 -7.14 15.00 10.07
N THR A 97 -8.28 14.81 10.75
CA THR A 97 -8.88 15.83 11.65
C THR A 97 -8.05 16.11 12.88
N ARG A 98 -7.12 15.23 13.26
CA ARG A 98 -6.12 15.47 14.30
C ARG A 98 -5.02 16.44 13.86
N GLN A 99 -4.94 16.74 12.57
CA GLN A 99 -3.96 17.65 11.97
C GLN A 99 -4.49 19.09 11.94
N GLN A 100 -3.72 20.00 11.36
CA GLN A 100 -4.13 21.39 11.21
C GLN A 100 -5.27 21.53 10.19
N ARG A 101 -6.22 22.46 10.47
CA ARG A 101 -7.41 22.68 9.65
C ARG A 101 -7.14 22.95 8.17
N ASP A 102 -6.01 23.55 7.84
CA ASP A 102 -5.67 23.86 6.44
C ASP A 102 -5.34 22.61 5.61
N LEU A 103 -4.94 21.50 6.27
CA LEU A 103 -4.70 20.21 5.59
C LEU A 103 -6.01 19.59 5.08
N LEU A 104 -7.14 19.83 5.77
CA LEU A 104 -8.44 19.33 5.33
C LEU A 104 -8.81 19.81 3.93
N LYS A 105 -8.31 21.00 3.52
CA LYS A 105 -8.58 21.57 2.18
C LYS A 105 -7.73 20.95 1.08
N ARG A 106 -6.64 20.26 1.44
CA ARG A 106 -5.70 19.64 0.50
C ARG A 106 -5.97 18.16 0.25
N VAL A 107 -6.86 17.55 1.02
CA VAL A 107 -7.16 16.12 0.90
C VAL A 107 -8.59 15.92 0.46
N THR A 108 -8.77 15.16 -0.61
CA THR A 108 -10.06 14.67 -1.08
C THR A 108 -10.11 13.16 -0.90
N LEU A 109 -11.12 12.65 -0.20
CA LEU A 109 -11.35 11.22 0.01
C LEU A 109 -12.48 10.74 -0.90
N VAL A 110 -12.24 9.61 -1.58
CA VAL A 110 -13.19 9.02 -2.51
C VAL A 110 -13.32 7.53 -2.24
N GLU A 111 -14.53 7.06 -1.97
CA GLU A 111 -14.85 5.65 -1.85
C GLU A 111 -15.11 5.08 -3.25
N GLN A 112 -14.12 4.39 -3.82
CA GLN A 112 -14.22 3.73 -5.14
C GLN A 112 -13.35 2.48 -5.22
N ASP A 113 -13.73 1.59 -6.11
CA ASP A 113 -12.97 0.40 -6.51
C ASP A 113 -11.80 0.81 -7.43
N ALA A 114 -10.57 0.46 -7.05
CA ALA A 114 -9.34 0.76 -7.78
C ALA A 114 -9.35 0.25 -9.23
N THR A 115 -10.11 -0.82 -9.52
CA THR A 115 -10.21 -1.42 -10.86
C THR A 115 -11.02 -0.58 -11.85
N ARG A 116 -11.82 0.38 -11.34
CA ARG A 116 -12.76 1.18 -12.15
C ARG A 116 -12.91 2.60 -11.63
N LEU A 117 -11.79 3.26 -11.39
CA LEU A 117 -11.79 4.66 -10.96
C LEU A 117 -12.52 5.56 -11.97
N ALA A 118 -13.34 6.45 -11.45
CA ALA A 118 -14.10 7.46 -12.19
C ALA A 118 -14.01 8.80 -11.47
N LEU A 119 -12.78 9.33 -11.36
CA LEU A 119 -12.50 10.62 -10.75
C LEU A 119 -12.70 11.71 -11.81
N GLU A 120 -13.19 12.88 -11.39
CA GLU A 120 -13.32 14.05 -12.29
C GLU A 120 -11.94 14.53 -12.76
N ARG A 121 -10.93 14.43 -11.88
CA ARG A 121 -9.55 14.83 -12.17
C ARG A 121 -8.81 13.74 -12.93
N THR A 122 -8.12 14.13 -14.01
CA THR A 122 -7.33 13.23 -14.87
C THR A 122 -5.93 13.77 -15.17
N ASP A 123 -5.46 14.72 -14.38
CA ASP A 123 -4.18 15.44 -14.55
C ASP A 123 -3.21 15.21 -13.38
N PHE A 124 -3.34 14.08 -12.66
CA PHE A 124 -2.44 13.78 -11.56
C PHE A 124 -0.99 13.64 -12.05
N LYS A 125 -0.07 14.30 -11.37
CA LYS A 125 1.37 14.21 -11.68
C LYS A 125 2.01 12.97 -11.10
N VAL A 126 1.47 12.47 -9.99
CA VAL A 126 1.91 11.21 -9.37
C VAL A 126 0.69 10.40 -8.97
N ALA A 127 0.71 9.11 -9.27
CA ALA A 127 -0.19 8.12 -8.67
C ALA A 127 0.63 7.13 -7.87
N PHE A 128 0.30 6.92 -6.59
CA PHE A 128 0.89 5.91 -5.74
C PHE A 128 -0.06 4.73 -5.55
N ILE A 129 0.47 3.50 -5.67
CA ILE A 129 -0.12 2.28 -5.10
C ILE A 129 0.93 1.75 -4.12
N ALA A 130 0.80 2.21 -2.86
CA ALA A 130 1.81 2.03 -1.84
C ALA A 130 1.69 0.68 -1.14
N PHE A 131 2.79 0.23 -0.56
CA PHE A 131 2.87 -0.82 0.46
C PHE A 131 2.02 -2.07 0.19
N ASN A 132 2.29 -2.75 -0.91
CA ASN A 132 1.65 -4.02 -1.31
C ASN A 132 0.15 -3.94 -1.64
N SER A 133 -0.48 -2.78 -1.66
CA SER A 133 -1.92 -2.67 -1.90
C SER A 133 -2.34 -3.32 -3.23
N LEU A 134 -1.51 -3.23 -4.27
CA LEU A 134 -1.76 -3.91 -5.54
C LEU A 134 -1.84 -5.44 -5.37
N LEU A 135 -1.08 -6.02 -4.45
CA LEU A 135 -1.07 -7.47 -4.21
C LEU A 135 -2.32 -7.95 -3.46
N CYS A 136 -2.99 -7.05 -2.73
CA CYS A 136 -4.26 -7.34 -2.03
C CYS A 136 -5.46 -7.39 -2.99
N ILE A 137 -5.28 -7.02 -4.25
CA ILE A 137 -6.30 -7.18 -5.30
C ILE A 137 -6.28 -8.63 -5.79
N PRO A 138 -7.44 -9.34 -5.80
CA PRO A 138 -7.48 -10.80 -5.70
C PRO A 138 -7.01 -11.58 -6.94
N ASP A 139 -6.98 -10.97 -8.11
CA ASP A 139 -6.63 -11.68 -9.34
C ASP A 139 -5.87 -10.82 -10.35
N PHE A 140 -5.25 -11.50 -11.33
CA PHE A 140 -4.47 -10.87 -12.39
C PHE A 140 -5.26 -9.81 -13.18
N GLY A 141 -6.51 -10.14 -13.56
CA GLY A 141 -7.34 -9.23 -14.36
C GLY A 141 -7.67 -7.95 -13.60
N ALA A 142 -8.02 -8.08 -12.32
CA ALA A 142 -8.31 -6.94 -11.44
C ALA A 142 -7.05 -6.09 -11.17
N GLN A 143 -5.89 -6.71 -10.94
CA GLN A 143 -4.62 -6.00 -10.80
C GLN A 143 -4.28 -5.22 -12.09
N LEU A 144 -4.43 -5.83 -13.27
CA LEU A 144 -4.22 -5.18 -14.55
C LEU A 144 -5.21 -4.02 -14.78
N GLN A 145 -6.50 -4.21 -14.47
CA GLN A 145 -7.50 -3.16 -14.58
C GLN A 145 -7.19 -1.97 -13.65
N THR A 146 -6.63 -2.23 -12.47
CA THR A 146 -6.16 -1.16 -11.56
C THR A 146 -5.07 -0.31 -12.22
N LEU A 147 -4.10 -0.93 -12.87
CA LEU A 147 -3.04 -0.19 -13.60
C LEU A 147 -3.62 0.62 -14.78
N ILE A 148 -4.54 0.03 -15.54
CA ILE A 148 -5.24 0.72 -16.63
C ILE A 148 -6.06 1.89 -16.10
N SER A 149 -6.72 1.71 -14.97
CA SER A 149 -7.53 2.73 -14.31
C SER A 149 -6.66 3.89 -13.81
N ALA A 150 -5.53 3.58 -13.16
CA ALA A 150 -4.56 4.58 -12.74
C ALA A 150 -4.04 5.42 -13.92
N ARG A 151 -3.75 4.77 -15.07
CA ARG A 151 -3.27 5.45 -16.28
C ARG A 151 -4.23 6.53 -16.79
N LYS A 152 -5.54 6.28 -16.72
CA LYS A 152 -6.56 7.22 -17.20
C LYS A 152 -6.58 8.53 -16.42
N HIS A 153 -6.14 8.50 -15.16
CA HIS A 153 -6.16 9.65 -14.27
C HIS A 153 -4.81 10.38 -14.16
N LEU A 154 -3.73 9.81 -14.67
CA LEU A 154 -2.44 10.48 -14.74
C LEU A 154 -2.36 11.49 -15.89
N ALA A 155 -1.65 12.59 -15.68
CA ALA A 155 -1.18 13.47 -16.74
C ALA A 155 -0.26 12.71 -17.73
N ASP A 156 -0.02 13.27 -18.93
CA ASP A 156 0.85 12.61 -19.91
C ASP A 156 2.30 12.48 -19.45
N ASP A 157 2.78 13.43 -18.66
CA ASP A 157 4.09 13.43 -18.00
C ASP A 157 4.05 12.84 -16.57
N GLY A 158 2.90 12.28 -16.16
CA GLY A 158 2.68 11.74 -14.83
C GLY A 158 3.44 10.43 -14.58
N VAL A 159 3.71 10.15 -13.32
CA VAL A 159 4.45 8.98 -12.86
C VAL A 159 3.55 8.08 -12.02
N LEU A 160 3.48 6.80 -12.37
CA LEU A 160 2.93 5.75 -11.52
C LEU A 160 4.04 5.17 -10.64
N VAL A 161 3.80 5.10 -9.34
CA VAL A 161 4.72 4.51 -8.37
C VAL A 161 4.07 3.30 -7.73
N LEU A 162 4.73 2.15 -7.86
CA LEU A 162 4.32 0.90 -7.23
C LEU A 162 5.35 0.48 -6.19
N ASP A 163 4.88 0.07 -5.02
CA ASP A 163 5.72 -0.43 -3.94
C ASP A 163 5.21 -1.80 -3.49
N ILE A 164 5.84 -2.86 -3.96
CA ILE A 164 5.44 -4.24 -3.72
C ILE A 164 6.60 -5.08 -3.18
N VAL A 165 6.29 -6.07 -2.36
CA VAL A 165 7.29 -7.03 -1.87
C VAL A 165 7.91 -7.79 -3.05
N ASN A 166 9.21 -8.06 -2.96
CA ASN A 166 9.85 -8.97 -3.92
C ASN A 166 9.36 -10.41 -3.69
N PRO A 167 8.63 -11.03 -4.64
CA PRO A 167 8.06 -12.37 -4.44
C PRO A 167 9.13 -13.46 -4.24
N LEU A 168 10.37 -13.23 -4.66
CA LEU A 168 11.49 -14.15 -4.40
C LEU A 168 11.87 -14.23 -2.91
N ARG A 169 11.33 -13.34 -2.07
CA ARG A 169 11.50 -13.35 -0.62
C ARG A 169 10.36 -14.05 0.13
N LEU A 170 9.32 -14.46 -0.58
CA LEU A 170 8.16 -15.12 0.00
C LEU A 170 8.36 -16.64 0.09
N LYS A 171 7.68 -17.27 1.04
CA LYS A 171 7.64 -18.72 1.19
C LYS A 171 6.55 -19.28 0.30
N ILE A 172 6.92 -19.87 -0.82
CA ILE A 172 5.98 -20.46 -1.79
C ILE A 172 5.19 -21.63 -1.17
N ASP A 173 5.85 -22.43 -0.34
CA ASP A 173 5.24 -23.57 0.37
C ASP A 173 4.41 -23.13 1.59
N GLY A 174 4.34 -21.84 1.85
CA GLY A 174 3.62 -21.29 3.00
C GLY A 174 4.39 -21.39 4.33
N ASP A 175 3.71 -21.04 5.40
CA ASP A 175 4.16 -21.18 6.79
C ASP A 175 2.95 -21.52 7.67
N PRO A 176 2.57 -22.79 7.78
CA PRO A 176 1.33 -23.19 8.45
C PRO A 176 1.42 -23.14 9.99
N ILE A 177 2.62 -22.95 10.54
CA ILE A 177 2.82 -22.89 11.98
C ILE A 177 2.59 -21.47 12.48
N PRO A 178 1.60 -21.24 13.36
CA PRO A 178 1.35 -19.92 13.91
C PRO A 178 2.56 -19.37 14.66
N LYS A 179 2.96 -18.16 14.32
CA LYS A 179 4.07 -17.45 14.98
C LYS A 179 3.64 -16.05 15.36
N PRO A 180 4.11 -15.52 16.50
CA PRO A 180 3.96 -14.12 16.78
C PRO A 180 4.81 -13.31 15.77
N PHE A 181 4.17 -12.32 15.13
CA PHE A 181 4.89 -11.38 14.28
C PHE A 181 5.53 -10.29 15.12
N TYR A 182 4.75 -9.69 15.99
CA TYR A 182 5.16 -8.61 16.88
C TYR A 182 4.14 -8.39 17.99
N THR A 183 4.59 -7.71 19.04
CA THR A 183 3.74 -7.18 20.13
C THR A 183 3.82 -5.66 20.11
N ARG A 184 2.68 -4.98 20.18
CA ARG A 184 2.55 -3.52 20.08
C ARG A 184 1.42 -2.99 20.95
N LYS A 185 1.33 -1.67 21.04
CA LYS A 185 0.18 -0.99 21.65
C LYS A 185 -0.84 -0.62 20.59
N ASN A 186 -2.10 -0.91 20.87
CA ASN A 186 -3.23 -0.46 20.06
C ASN A 186 -3.38 1.07 20.25
N PRO A 187 -3.29 1.88 19.18
CA PRO A 187 -3.34 3.33 19.28
C PRO A 187 -4.72 3.87 19.72
N HIS A 188 -5.76 3.04 19.68
CA HIS A 188 -7.11 3.44 20.07
C HIS A 188 -7.45 3.13 21.52
N THR A 189 -6.95 2.01 22.04
CA THR A 189 -7.25 1.52 23.39
C THR A 189 -6.11 1.73 24.36
N GLY A 190 -4.86 1.85 23.88
CA GLY A 190 -3.64 1.84 24.69
C GLY A 190 -3.23 0.44 25.18
N ASN A 191 -4.04 -0.58 24.94
CA ASN A 191 -3.76 -1.95 25.34
C ASN A 191 -2.62 -2.56 24.52
N THR A 192 -1.93 -3.55 25.09
CA THR A 192 -0.92 -4.33 24.36
C THR A 192 -1.61 -5.43 23.56
N TYR A 193 -1.23 -5.58 22.29
CA TYR A 193 -1.67 -6.69 21.47
C TYR A 193 -0.50 -7.41 20.80
N THR A 194 -0.70 -8.71 20.54
CA THR A 194 0.24 -9.53 19.75
C THR A 194 -0.48 -10.02 18.50
N ARG A 195 0.14 -9.80 17.33
CA ARG A 195 -0.34 -10.31 16.05
C ARG A 195 0.30 -11.66 15.75
N PHE A 196 -0.54 -12.62 15.37
CA PHE A 196 -0.15 -13.93 14.87
C PHE A 196 -0.64 -14.12 13.44
N ALA A 197 0.10 -14.90 12.65
CA ALA A 197 -0.41 -15.37 11.36
C ALA A 197 0.20 -16.71 10.95
N THR A 198 -0.50 -17.36 10.05
CA THR A 198 -0.06 -18.47 9.21
C THR A 198 -0.25 -18.08 7.75
N MET A 199 0.47 -18.74 6.87
CA MET A 199 0.36 -18.55 5.42
C MET A 199 0.19 -19.90 4.75
N ASP A 200 -0.84 -20.04 3.92
CA ASP A 200 -1.01 -21.21 3.06
C ASP A 200 0.07 -21.24 1.97
N ALA A 201 0.29 -22.38 1.34
CA ALA A 201 1.08 -22.45 0.11
C ALA A 201 0.42 -21.61 -1.01
N PHE A 202 1.18 -21.21 -2.01
CA PHE A 202 0.62 -20.59 -3.21
C PHE A 202 -0.28 -21.57 -3.93
N ASP A 203 -1.44 -21.08 -4.39
CA ASP A 203 -2.32 -21.84 -5.28
C ASP A 203 -1.84 -21.73 -6.76
N GLU A 204 -2.53 -22.41 -7.66
CA GLU A 204 -2.26 -22.40 -9.11
C GLU A 204 -2.44 -21.02 -9.76
N ASN A 205 -3.09 -20.09 -9.09
CA ASN A 205 -3.26 -18.69 -9.54
C ASN A 205 -2.25 -17.74 -8.88
N HIS A 206 -1.22 -18.28 -8.23
CA HIS A 206 -0.20 -17.57 -7.44
C HIS A 206 -0.79 -16.76 -6.26
N ARG A 207 -1.97 -17.15 -5.77
CA ARG A 207 -2.54 -16.51 -4.56
C ARG A 207 -2.04 -17.23 -3.32
N GLN A 208 -1.87 -16.47 -2.27
CA GLN A 208 -1.52 -16.97 -0.96
C GLN A 208 -2.51 -16.43 0.06
N ARG A 209 -3.10 -17.29 0.86
CA ARG A 209 -3.99 -16.90 1.93
C ARG A 209 -3.24 -16.74 3.23
N LEU A 210 -3.47 -15.62 3.91
CA LEU A 210 -3.00 -15.36 5.26
C LEU A 210 -4.17 -15.54 6.22
N HIS A 211 -3.96 -16.34 7.26
CA HIS A 211 -4.87 -16.47 8.40
C HIS A 211 -4.17 -15.95 9.63
N GLY A 212 -4.83 -15.13 10.40
CA GLY A 212 -4.20 -14.60 11.59
C GLY A 212 -5.20 -14.17 12.66
N TRP A 213 -4.66 -13.70 13.76
CA TRP A 213 -5.42 -13.10 14.84
C TRP A 213 -4.57 -12.12 15.62
N TYR A 214 -5.27 -11.27 16.33
CA TYR A 214 -4.73 -10.35 17.33
C TYR A 214 -5.19 -10.80 18.69
N ASP A 215 -4.25 -10.95 19.62
CA ASP A 215 -4.51 -11.18 21.04
C ASP A 215 -4.24 -9.85 21.78
N GLU A 216 -5.31 -9.14 22.17
CA GLU A 216 -5.22 -7.89 22.91
C GLU A 216 -5.46 -8.14 24.39
N VAL A 217 -4.54 -7.67 25.25
CA VAL A 217 -4.63 -7.82 26.70
C VAL A 217 -5.37 -6.62 27.27
N GLU A 218 -6.57 -6.85 27.80
CA GLU A 218 -7.39 -5.83 28.44
C GLU A 218 -6.90 -5.52 29.88
N ALA A 219 -7.36 -4.40 30.45
CA ALA A 219 -6.92 -3.92 31.77
C ALA A 219 -7.08 -4.95 32.94
N GLY A 220 -8.00 -5.91 32.80
CA GLY A 220 -8.20 -7.01 33.74
C GLY A 220 -7.33 -8.25 33.51
N GLY A 221 -6.41 -8.21 32.53
CA GLY A 221 -5.58 -9.35 32.15
C GLY A 221 -6.30 -10.37 31.24
N GLN A 222 -7.53 -10.11 30.87
CA GLN A 222 -8.27 -10.92 29.91
C GLN A 222 -7.70 -10.71 28.51
N VAL A 223 -7.67 -11.78 27.70
CA VAL A 223 -7.22 -11.74 26.31
C VAL A 223 -8.42 -11.72 25.39
N LYS A 224 -8.58 -10.65 24.62
CA LYS A 224 -9.56 -10.55 23.54
C LYS A 224 -8.90 -10.97 22.24
N ARG A 225 -9.38 -12.06 21.65
CA ARG A 225 -8.91 -12.54 20.35
C ARG A 225 -9.81 -12.09 19.20
N GLN A 226 -9.22 -11.54 18.16
CA GLN A 226 -9.91 -11.15 16.93
C GLN A 226 -9.19 -11.75 15.72
N HIS A 227 -9.91 -12.55 14.93
CA HIS A 227 -9.37 -13.22 13.75
C HIS A 227 -9.46 -12.31 12.51
N TYR A 228 -8.52 -12.47 11.60
CA TYR A 228 -8.56 -11.91 10.25
C TYR A 228 -8.11 -12.95 9.22
N SER A 229 -8.55 -12.78 7.99
CA SER A 229 -8.03 -13.51 6.83
C SER A 229 -8.00 -12.60 5.63
N MET A 230 -6.98 -12.76 4.80
CA MET A 230 -6.83 -12.02 3.56
C MET A 230 -6.12 -12.89 2.53
N HIS A 231 -6.37 -12.59 1.26
CA HIS A 231 -5.58 -13.12 0.16
C HIS A 231 -4.69 -12.01 -0.39
N TRP A 232 -3.54 -12.40 -0.85
CA TRP A 232 -2.77 -11.57 -1.75
C TRP A 232 -2.30 -12.38 -2.94
N ARG A 233 -2.05 -11.70 -4.06
CA ARG A 233 -1.50 -12.26 -5.26
C ARG A 233 -0.18 -11.55 -5.57
N PRO A 234 0.97 -12.09 -5.14
CA PRO A 234 2.28 -11.56 -5.47
C PRO A 234 2.52 -11.54 -6.98
N ILE A 235 3.22 -10.50 -7.44
CA ILE A 235 3.50 -10.28 -8.85
C ILE A 235 5.01 -10.37 -9.07
N PHE A 236 5.46 -11.26 -9.97
CA PHE A 236 6.86 -11.44 -10.27
C PHE A 236 7.43 -10.35 -11.18
N ARG A 237 8.77 -10.20 -11.18
CA ARG A 237 9.46 -9.10 -11.86
C ARG A 237 9.05 -8.91 -13.32
N PHE A 238 9.03 -9.97 -14.11
CA PHE A 238 8.69 -9.87 -15.54
C PHE A 238 7.18 -9.83 -15.78
N GLU A 239 6.40 -10.37 -14.86
CA GLU A 239 4.95 -10.26 -14.89
C GLU A 239 4.49 -8.81 -14.73
N ILE A 240 5.01 -8.09 -13.71
CA ILE A 240 4.66 -6.68 -13.51
C ILE A 240 5.09 -5.81 -14.70
N GLU A 241 6.21 -6.13 -15.34
CA GLU A 241 6.64 -5.41 -16.55
C GLU A 241 5.67 -5.63 -17.73
N LEU A 242 5.23 -6.86 -17.95
CA LEU A 242 4.22 -7.18 -18.98
C LEU A 242 2.88 -6.51 -18.67
N MET A 243 2.43 -6.53 -17.41
CA MET A 243 1.20 -5.86 -16.97
C MET A 243 1.27 -4.36 -17.19
N LEU A 244 2.39 -3.72 -16.83
CA LEU A 244 2.61 -2.30 -17.05
C LEU A 244 2.60 -1.97 -18.55
N ASN A 245 3.29 -2.76 -19.38
CA ASN A 245 3.28 -2.58 -20.82
C ASN A 245 1.87 -2.71 -21.39
N GLN A 246 1.10 -3.71 -20.96
CA GLN A 246 -0.28 -3.91 -21.41
C GLN A 246 -1.20 -2.75 -20.92
N ALA A 247 -0.94 -2.19 -19.75
CA ALA A 247 -1.63 -1.01 -19.26
C ALA A 247 -1.17 0.30 -19.93
N GLY A 248 -0.17 0.27 -20.80
CA GLY A 248 0.35 1.44 -21.53
C GLY A 248 1.38 2.25 -20.73
N PHE A 249 2.14 1.59 -19.87
CA PHE A 249 3.27 2.14 -19.14
C PHE A 249 4.60 1.48 -19.55
N GLN A 250 5.69 2.20 -19.38
CA GLN A 250 7.04 1.65 -19.37
C GLN A 250 7.73 1.93 -18.02
N ILE A 251 8.54 0.98 -17.56
CA ILE A 251 9.33 1.17 -16.35
C ILE A 251 10.43 2.20 -16.62
N LYS A 252 10.43 3.27 -15.83
CA LYS A 252 11.47 4.30 -15.82
C LYS A 252 12.59 3.98 -14.82
N LYS A 253 12.20 3.48 -13.63
CA LYS A 253 13.13 3.04 -12.58
C LYS A 253 12.59 1.79 -11.90
N LEU A 254 13.49 0.89 -11.55
CA LEU A 254 13.26 -0.28 -10.71
C LEU A 254 14.33 -0.32 -9.64
N GLU A 255 13.91 -0.10 -8.40
CA GLU A 255 14.77 -0.04 -7.21
C GLU A 255 14.44 -1.22 -6.28
N GLY A 256 15.42 -1.64 -5.48
CA GLY A 256 15.28 -2.78 -4.54
C GLY A 256 14.61 -2.42 -3.22
N GLY A 257 14.37 -1.14 -2.98
CA GLY A 257 13.78 -0.58 -1.77
C GLY A 257 13.67 0.93 -1.83
N HIS A 258 13.47 1.56 -0.68
CA HIS A 258 13.20 2.98 -0.58
C HIS A 258 14.46 3.86 -0.58
N LEU A 259 15.65 3.27 -0.39
CA LEU A 259 16.94 3.97 -0.38
C LEU A 259 17.61 4.02 -1.76
N LYS A 260 16.87 3.77 -2.83
CA LYS A 260 17.32 3.85 -4.23
C LYS A 260 18.36 2.77 -4.61
N GLU A 261 18.43 1.68 -3.86
CA GLU A 261 19.31 0.56 -4.16
C GLU A 261 18.89 -0.12 -5.47
N PRO A 262 19.83 -0.61 -6.28
CA PRO A 262 19.51 -1.42 -7.45
C PRO A 262 18.70 -2.67 -7.06
N TYR A 263 17.69 -3.01 -7.86
CA TYR A 263 16.92 -4.24 -7.65
C TYR A 263 17.79 -5.49 -7.91
N THR A 264 17.73 -6.43 -6.98
CA THR A 264 18.36 -7.76 -7.07
C THR A 264 17.39 -8.84 -6.58
N ALA A 265 17.74 -10.12 -6.76
CA ALA A 265 16.95 -11.23 -6.22
C ALA A 265 16.82 -11.19 -4.67
N GLN A 266 17.77 -10.56 -3.98
CA GLN A 266 17.80 -10.42 -2.52
C GLN A 266 17.13 -9.13 -2.02
N SER A 267 16.76 -8.24 -2.92
CA SER A 267 16.06 -7.00 -2.55
C SER A 267 14.77 -7.30 -1.79
N PRO A 268 14.44 -6.56 -0.74
CA PRO A 268 13.20 -6.79 0.01
C PRO A 268 11.96 -6.41 -0.80
N ARG A 269 12.09 -5.47 -1.72
CA ARG A 269 10.97 -4.92 -2.47
C ARG A 269 11.29 -4.76 -3.96
N MET A 270 10.23 -4.58 -4.75
CA MET A 270 10.26 -3.96 -6.06
C MET A 270 9.59 -2.59 -5.93
N PHE A 271 10.41 -1.54 -5.97
CA PHE A 271 9.96 -0.16 -5.97
C PHE A 271 10.06 0.37 -7.40
N ILE A 272 8.92 0.59 -8.03
CA ILE A 272 8.82 0.82 -9.47
C ILE A 272 8.30 2.22 -9.72
N GLN A 273 8.98 2.98 -10.58
CA GLN A 273 8.45 4.19 -11.20
C GLN A 273 8.21 3.92 -12.67
N ALA A 274 6.98 4.11 -13.12
CA ALA A 274 6.56 3.89 -14.50
C ALA A 274 5.95 5.16 -15.08
N VAL A 275 6.14 5.38 -16.38
CA VAL A 275 5.61 6.52 -17.15
C VAL A 275 4.77 6.02 -18.31
N LYS A 276 3.85 6.84 -18.79
CA LYS A 276 3.04 6.50 -19.96
C LYS A 276 3.93 6.26 -21.18
N PHE A 277 3.54 5.29 -22.02
CA PHE A 277 4.15 5.13 -23.33
C PHE A 277 3.84 6.35 -24.20
N ASN A 278 4.88 6.98 -24.73
CA ASN A 278 4.76 7.95 -25.80
C ASN A 278 5.04 7.25 -27.14
N HIS A 279 3.99 6.87 -27.87
CA HIS A 279 4.11 6.26 -29.20
C HIS A 279 4.88 7.12 -30.24
N GLN A 280 5.16 8.39 -29.91
CA GLN A 280 5.87 9.30 -30.85
C GLN A 280 7.40 9.17 -30.81
N THR A 281 7.99 8.48 -29.82
CA THR A 281 9.46 8.50 -29.67
C THR A 281 10.18 7.30 -30.31
N GLU A 282 9.49 6.26 -30.78
CA GLU A 282 10.16 5.06 -31.33
C GLU A 282 10.21 5.00 -32.87
N ILE A 283 9.40 5.78 -33.57
CA ILE A 283 9.45 5.81 -35.04
C ILE A 283 10.71 6.56 -35.55
N GLY A 284 11.30 7.42 -34.73
CA GLY A 284 12.50 8.20 -35.11
C GLY A 284 13.85 7.55 -34.83
N LYS A 285 13.89 6.36 -34.19
CA LYS A 285 15.17 5.68 -33.86
C LYS A 285 15.43 4.38 -34.64
N ARG A 286 14.56 4.02 -35.58
CA ARG A 286 14.73 2.87 -36.48
C ARG A 286 14.82 3.30 -37.96
N ALA A 287 15.14 4.55 -38.24
CA ALA A 287 15.47 5.03 -39.56
C ALA A 287 16.97 5.33 -39.68
#